data_984e87ef1fae008f3a8d077f740a8252
#
_entry.id   984e87ef1fae008f3a8d077f740a8252
#
_cell.length_a   1.000
_cell.length_b   1.000
_cell.length_c   1.000
_cell.angle_alpha   90.00
_cell.angle_beta   90.00
_cell.angle_gamma   90.00
#
_symmetry.space_group_name_H-M   'P 1'
#
loop_
_entity.id
_entity.type
_entity.pdbx_description
1 polymer ?
#
loop_
_entity_poly.entity_id
_entity_poly.type
_entity_poly.pdbx_seq_one_letter_code
_entity_poly.pdbx_strand_id
1 'polypeptide(L)'
;MQFYPYQQRTLNALKVAIRGTCYLPTGAGKTVVMMEDARQRILNALEPMTFVIVAPRILLANQLCSEFEEYLKDQNVAYMHVHSGETHHQSTTRSAVIAEYNDTAIGSGKHQFIFTTYNSISRVNDADINVDVVYFDEAHHCVKPSNFVGIAHTSAVADNAYFFTATPKFNNSKESMNNTDVYGNNIISIPARELIEVGSIIPPKVVPYEAQTIRTKENAAFVDAENIVGILSEISDCDAPKVLVAAPSTKVIWAMFTESDLLQQLNEMGYTIMHITSKHGAYIDKQKVSREVFFQRMNEFGSDPDKKFIVFHYSIMSEGISIHGLTHCIMLRNLPLIEMAQTIGRVIRVHKDDRKAIQEGKMKAGEFAFYRKPFGTITVPVNNNYGDKIARQLQSVVDTIFVKGEVLAG
;
A
#
# COMPACT_ATOMS: atom_id res chain seq x y z
N MET A 1 5.98 -13.19 17.30
CA MET A 1 6.31 -12.85 15.89
C MET A 1 7.80 -12.61 15.78
N GLN A 2 8.48 -13.10 14.75
CA GLN A 2 9.91 -12.83 14.53
C GLN A 2 10.06 -11.64 13.58
N PHE A 3 10.78 -10.62 14.01
CA PHE A 3 11.03 -9.42 13.22
C PHE A 3 12.28 -9.58 12.36
N TYR A 4 12.26 -9.01 11.17
CA TYR A 4 13.48 -8.87 10.37
C TYR A 4 14.47 -7.89 11.03
N PRO A 5 15.77 -8.02 10.79
CA PRO A 5 16.79 -7.16 11.41
C PRO A 5 16.52 -5.66 11.21
N TYR A 6 16.09 -5.25 10.02
CA TYR A 6 15.76 -3.85 9.74
C TYR A 6 14.51 -3.37 10.51
N GLN A 7 13.51 -4.22 10.74
CA GLN A 7 12.34 -3.89 11.57
C GLN A 7 12.75 -3.68 13.02
N GLN A 8 13.61 -4.53 13.55
CA GLN A 8 14.14 -4.38 14.91
C GLN A 8 14.96 -3.09 15.06
N ARG A 9 15.80 -2.74 14.05
CA ARG A 9 16.52 -1.45 14.04
C ARG A 9 15.55 -0.27 14.00
N THR A 10 14.47 -0.36 13.22
CA THR A 10 13.44 0.68 13.17
C THR A 10 12.76 0.86 14.53
N LEU A 11 12.33 -0.24 15.17
CA LEU A 11 11.74 -0.20 16.50
C LEU A 11 12.70 0.41 17.55
N ASN A 12 13.98 0.06 17.51
CA ASN A 12 14.97 0.63 18.42
C ASN A 12 15.19 2.14 18.18
N ALA A 13 15.12 2.58 16.92
CA ALA A 13 15.23 4.00 16.57
C ALA A 13 14.02 4.81 17.03
N LEU A 14 12.80 4.25 16.94
CA LEU A 14 11.57 4.90 17.43
C LEU A 14 11.57 5.09 18.95
N LYS A 15 12.19 4.19 19.73
CA LYS A 15 12.26 4.30 21.20
C LYS A 15 12.97 5.56 21.69
N VAL A 16 13.90 6.07 20.93
CA VAL A 16 14.72 7.23 21.32
C VAL A 16 14.33 8.52 20.62
N ALA A 17 13.52 8.43 19.58
CA ALA A 17 13.06 9.57 18.82
C ALA A 17 11.69 10.05 19.31
N ILE A 18 11.54 11.36 19.50
CA ILE A 18 10.26 11.98 19.82
C ILE A 18 9.48 12.24 18.53
N ARG A 19 10.17 12.71 17.48
CA ARG A 19 9.58 13.06 16.19
C ARG A 19 10.55 12.76 15.06
N GLY A 20 10.01 12.27 13.94
CA GLY A 20 10.83 12.11 12.75
C GLY A 20 10.22 11.24 11.65
N THR A 21 10.96 11.17 10.54
CA THR A 21 10.58 10.43 9.36
C THR A 21 11.23 9.05 9.31
N CYS A 22 10.46 8.05 8.88
CA CYS A 22 10.90 6.67 8.67
C CYS A 22 10.70 6.29 7.20
N TYR A 23 11.80 6.17 6.46
CA TYR A 23 11.74 5.79 5.05
C TYR A 23 11.91 4.28 4.92
N LEU A 24 10.77 3.60 4.77
CA LEU A 24 10.71 2.15 4.60
C LEU A 24 10.06 1.80 3.27
N PRO A 25 10.70 0.96 2.43
CA PRO A 25 10.16 0.56 1.14
C PRO A 25 8.78 -0.10 1.26
N THR A 26 8.05 -0.14 0.15
CA THR A 26 6.82 -0.95 0.06
C THR A 26 7.18 -2.42 0.29
N GLY A 27 6.42 -3.09 1.14
CA GLY A 27 6.70 -4.48 1.54
C GLY A 27 7.58 -4.62 2.79
N ALA A 28 8.14 -3.53 3.33
CA ALA A 28 8.95 -3.57 4.56
C ALA A 28 8.15 -3.88 5.84
N GLY A 29 6.81 -3.87 5.77
CA GLY A 29 5.97 -4.09 6.95
C GLY A 29 5.87 -2.86 7.86
N LYS A 30 5.71 -1.67 7.28
CA LYS A 30 5.48 -0.41 8.03
C LYS A 30 4.42 -0.57 9.10
N THR A 31 3.25 -1.14 8.75
CA THR A 31 2.15 -1.39 9.68
C THR A 31 2.58 -2.28 10.85
N VAL A 32 3.34 -3.34 10.58
CA VAL A 32 3.86 -4.25 11.64
C VAL A 32 4.76 -3.50 12.62
N VAL A 33 5.59 -2.59 12.11
CA VAL A 33 6.46 -1.75 12.96
C VAL A 33 5.62 -0.80 13.82
N MET A 34 4.60 -0.13 13.24
CA MET A 34 3.69 0.75 13.98
C MET A 34 2.93 -0.01 15.08
N MET A 35 2.37 -1.19 14.75
CA MET A 35 1.66 -2.04 15.70
C MET A 35 2.54 -2.50 16.86
N GLU A 36 3.77 -2.93 16.55
CA GLU A 36 4.70 -3.40 17.58
C GLU A 36 5.23 -2.25 18.45
N ASP A 37 5.52 -1.08 17.87
CA ASP A 37 5.89 0.11 18.65
C ASP A 37 4.76 0.50 19.61
N ALA A 38 3.51 0.53 19.13
CA ALA A 38 2.35 0.80 19.97
C ALA A 38 2.19 -0.26 21.08
N ARG A 39 2.32 -1.56 20.75
CA ARG A 39 2.25 -2.65 21.76
C ARG A 39 3.33 -2.51 22.82
N GLN A 40 4.57 -2.21 22.45
CA GLN A 40 5.66 -2.04 23.41
C GLN A 40 5.43 -0.83 24.31
N ARG A 41 4.86 0.27 23.80
CA ARG A 41 4.48 1.43 24.61
C ARG A 41 3.39 1.10 25.61
N ILE A 42 2.32 0.42 25.17
CA ILE A 42 1.23 -0.07 26.04
C ILE A 42 1.77 -0.91 27.19
N LEU A 43 2.63 -1.87 26.90
CA LEU A 43 3.19 -2.78 27.90
C LEU A 43 4.10 -2.08 28.93
N ASN A 44 4.65 -0.92 28.61
CA ASN A 44 5.51 -0.12 29.49
C ASN A 44 4.78 1.09 30.09
N ALA A 45 3.54 1.36 29.69
CA ALA A 45 2.76 2.49 30.15
C ALA A 45 2.25 2.26 31.58
N LEU A 46 2.30 3.29 32.41
CA LEU A 46 1.70 3.31 33.74
C LEU A 46 0.24 3.76 33.71
N GLU A 47 -0.11 4.55 32.70
CA GLU A 47 -1.43 5.13 32.47
C GLU A 47 -1.92 4.80 31.06
N PRO A 48 -3.25 4.79 30.82
CA PRO A 48 -3.79 4.63 29.47
C PRO A 48 -3.27 5.71 28.52
N MET A 49 -2.99 5.33 27.28
CA MET A 49 -2.43 6.17 26.23
C MET A 49 -3.41 6.36 25.07
N THR A 50 -3.33 7.50 24.39
CA THR A 50 -4.07 7.80 23.16
C THR A 50 -3.14 7.74 21.95
N PHE A 51 -3.47 6.88 21.00
CA PHE A 51 -2.77 6.69 19.72
C PHE A 51 -3.63 7.20 18.57
N VAL A 52 -3.04 7.95 17.66
CA VAL A 52 -3.70 8.41 16.43
C VAL A 52 -3.00 7.82 15.21
N ILE A 53 -3.74 7.15 14.34
CA ILE A 53 -3.24 6.58 13.10
C ILE A 53 -3.88 7.31 11.93
N VAL A 54 -3.04 7.99 11.14
CA VAL A 54 -3.47 8.83 10.01
C VAL A 54 -3.18 8.13 8.69
N ALA A 55 -4.24 7.85 7.93
CA ALA A 55 -4.15 7.17 6.64
C ALA A 55 -4.59 8.09 5.48
N PRO A 56 -4.14 7.85 4.23
CA PRO A 56 -4.54 8.67 3.09
C PRO A 56 -6.00 8.51 2.67
N ARG A 57 -6.64 7.38 3.01
CA ARG A 57 -8.02 7.04 2.61
C ARG A 57 -8.76 6.28 3.70
N ILE A 58 -10.08 6.43 3.71
CA ILE A 58 -11.00 5.74 4.65
C ILE A 58 -10.80 4.22 4.63
N LEU A 59 -10.73 3.64 3.42
CA LEU A 59 -10.55 2.19 3.28
C LEU A 59 -9.25 1.70 3.93
N LEU A 60 -8.16 2.46 3.80
CA LEU A 60 -6.91 2.12 4.46
C LEU A 60 -6.99 2.33 5.98
N ALA A 61 -7.67 3.37 6.45
CA ALA A 61 -7.91 3.56 7.88
C ALA A 61 -8.69 2.39 8.49
N ASN A 62 -9.71 1.87 7.79
CA ASN A 62 -10.47 0.69 8.22
C ASN A 62 -9.60 -0.57 8.22
N GLN A 63 -8.78 -0.77 7.18
CA GLN A 63 -7.85 -1.92 7.10
C GLN A 63 -6.82 -1.87 8.24
N LEU A 64 -6.19 -0.70 8.47
CA LEU A 64 -5.24 -0.52 9.58
C LEU A 64 -5.90 -0.81 10.92
N CYS A 65 -7.13 -0.34 11.14
CA CYS A 65 -7.87 -0.62 12.36
C CYS A 65 -8.02 -2.14 12.59
N SER A 66 -8.48 -2.88 11.58
CA SER A 66 -8.63 -4.33 11.67
C SER A 66 -7.31 -5.06 11.93
N GLU A 67 -6.21 -4.60 11.30
CA GLU A 67 -4.86 -5.16 11.53
C GLU A 67 -4.37 -4.88 12.95
N PHE A 68 -4.58 -3.66 13.49
CA PHE A 68 -4.25 -3.29 14.87
C PHE A 68 -5.10 -4.07 15.88
N GLU A 69 -6.41 -4.21 15.63
CA GLU A 69 -7.33 -4.97 16.48
C GLU A 69 -6.89 -6.43 16.62
N GLU A 70 -6.59 -7.11 15.52
CA GLU A 70 -6.10 -8.51 15.59
C GLU A 70 -4.73 -8.58 16.27
N TYR A 71 -3.85 -7.60 16.05
CA TYR A 71 -2.51 -7.60 16.64
C TYR A 71 -2.52 -7.31 18.15
N LEU A 72 -3.42 -6.46 18.61
CA LEU A 72 -3.55 -6.00 20.00
C LEU A 72 -4.71 -6.69 20.76
N LYS A 73 -5.26 -7.78 20.25
CA LYS A 73 -6.44 -8.45 20.80
C LYS A 73 -6.32 -8.84 22.29
N ASP A 74 -5.08 -9.03 22.76
CA ASP A 74 -4.80 -9.38 24.17
C ASP A 74 -4.55 -8.14 25.04
N GLN A 75 -4.73 -6.92 24.50
CA GLN A 75 -4.54 -5.65 25.19
C GLN A 75 -5.89 -4.99 25.52
N ASN A 76 -5.94 -4.18 26.58
CA ASN A 76 -7.13 -3.43 26.97
C ASN A 76 -7.25 -2.13 26.16
N VAL A 77 -7.86 -2.21 24.96
CA VAL A 77 -7.89 -1.14 23.96
C VAL A 77 -9.32 -0.80 23.57
N ALA A 78 -9.55 0.48 23.25
CA ALA A 78 -10.76 0.98 22.60
C ALA A 78 -10.40 1.53 21.21
N TYR A 79 -11.28 1.34 20.23
CA TYR A 79 -11.09 1.74 18.84
C TYR A 79 -12.16 2.73 18.41
N MET A 80 -11.74 3.76 17.65
CA MET A 80 -12.62 4.78 17.10
C MET A 80 -12.16 5.20 15.71
N HIS A 81 -13.10 5.53 14.84
CA HIS A 81 -12.83 6.15 13.56
C HIS A 81 -13.23 7.62 13.54
N VAL A 82 -12.37 8.46 12.95
CA VAL A 82 -12.67 9.88 12.72
C VAL A 82 -12.63 10.15 11.21
N HIS A 83 -13.73 9.81 10.56
CA HIS A 83 -13.99 10.09 9.14
C HIS A 83 -15.49 9.91 8.81
N SER A 84 -15.93 10.32 7.62
CA SER A 84 -17.34 10.28 7.20
C SER A 84 -17.79 8.97 6.55
N GLY A 85 -16.91 7.96 6.43
CA GLY A 85 -17.23 6.69 5.78
C GLY A 85 -17.80 5.67 6.74
N GLU A 86 -18.37 4.61 6.15
CA GLU A 86 -18.82 3.43 6.91
C GLU A 86 -17.64 2.66 7.49
N THR A 87 -17.84 2.11 8.69
CA THR A 87 -16.85 1.33 9.42
C THR A 87 -17.56 0.41 10.42
N HIS A 88 -16.84 -0.60 10.92
CA HIS A 88 -17.32 -1.58 11.90
C HIS A 88 -17.16 -1.12 13.36
N HIS A 89 -16.53 0.03 13.61
CA HIS A 89 -16.41 0.65 14.93
C HIS A 89 -17.15 1.99 14.97
N GLN A 90 -17.22 2.59 16.17
CA GLN A 90 -17.76 3.93 16.33
C GLN A 90 -17.03 4.92 15.43
N SER A 91 -17.80 5.70 14.64
CA SER A 91 -17.27 6.70 13.73
C SER A 91 -17.96 8.04 13.95
N THR A 92 -17.17 9.11 13.95
CA THR A 92 -17.70 10.49 14.06
C THR A 92 -16.73 11.50 13.46
N THR A 93 -17.24 12.66 13.10
CA THR A 93 -16.44 13.85 12.75
C THR A 93 -16.71 15.02 13.70
N ARG A 94 -17.47 14.78 14.78
CA ARG A 94 -17.84 15.78 15.80
C ARG A 94 -16.80 15.77 16.91
N SER A 95 -16.06 16.86 17.07
CA SER A 95 -14.98 16.97 18.05
C SER A 95 -15.42 16.69 19.49
N ALA A 96 -16.60 17.17 19.90
CA ALA A 96 -17.13 16.90 21.23
C ALA A 96 -17.37 15.39 21.48
N VAL A 97 -17.80 14.63 20.48
CA VAL A 97 -17.99 13.17 20.59
C VAL A 97 -16.64 12.44 20.63
N ILE A 98 -15.64 12.97 19.90
CA ILE A 98 -14.29 12.43 19.95
C ILE A 98 -13.71 12.57 21.37
N ALA A 99 -13.84 13.77 21.95
CA ALA A 99 -13.38 14.06 23.31
C ALA A 99 -14.08 13.15 24.34
N GLU A 100 -15.40 13.10 24.32
CA GLU A 100 -16.21 12.26 25.23
C GLU A 100 -15.83 10.78 25.17
N TYR A 101 -15.61 10.26 23.93
CA TYR A 101 -15.24 8.86 23.75
C TYR A 101 -13.80 8.59 24.24
N ASN A 102 -12.88 9.52 23.99
CA ASN A 102 -11.52 9.43 24.52
C ASN A 102 -11.50 9.45 26.05
N ASP A 103 -12.19 10.39 26.68
CA ASP A 103 -12.28 10.49 28.14
C ASP A 103 -12.89 9.24 28.76
N THR A 104 -13.92 8.67 28.12
CA THR A 104 -14.56 7.44 28.57
C THR A 104 -13.59 6.25 28.48
N ALA A 105 -12.85 6.12 27.39
CA ALA A 105 -11.87 5.06 27.21
C ALA A 105 -10.74 5.15 28.25
N ILE A 106 -10.10 6.30 28.35
CA ILE A 106 -9.01 6.57 29.30
C ILE A 106 -9.49 6.42 30.75
N GLY A 107 -10.66 6.99 31.10
CA GLY A 107 -11.25 6.87 32.42
C GLY A 107 -11.65 5.45 32.82
N SER A 108 -11.88 4.56 31.84
CA SER A 108 -12.12 3.12 32.07
C SER A 108 -10.85 2.26 32.07
N GLY A 109 -9.67 2.87 32.00
CA GLY A 109 -8.37 2.19 31.99
C GLY A 109 -8.02 1.56 30.64
N LYS A 110 -8.63 2.02 29.53
CA LYS A 110 -8.34 1.52 28.18
C LYS A 110 -7.44 2.45 27.42
N HIS A 111 -6.46 1.91 26.71
CA HIS A 111 -5.73 2.66 25.69
C HIS A 111 -6.65 2.98 24.52
N GLN A 112 -6.62 4.22 24.01
CA GLN A 112 -7.48 4.65 22.92
C GLN A 112 -6.71 4.65 21.59
N PHE A 113 -7.30 4.04 20.55
CA PHE A 113 -6.80 4.10 19.17
C PHE A 113 -7.80 4.84 18.29
N ILE A 114 -7.35 5.93 17.67
CA ILE A 114 -8.14 6.76 16.76
C ILE A 114 -7.59 6.60 15.35
N PHE A 115 -8.39 6.02 14.45
CA PHE A 115 -8.07 5.89 13.03
C PHE A 115 -8.72 7.02 12.25
N THR A 116 -7.92 7.81 11.56
CA THR A 116 -8.40 8.99 10.84
C THR A 116 -7.77 9.10 9.45
N THR A 117 -8.26 10.03 8.66
CA THR A 117 -7.65 10.36 7.38
C THR A 117 -6.99 11.73 7.43
N TYR A 118 -6.07 12.00 6.49
CA TYR A 118 -5.44 13.32 6.35
C TYR A 118 -6.45 14.46 6.22
N ASN A 119 -7.61 14.20 5.60
CA ASN A 119 -8.68 15.19 5.46
C ASN A 119 -9.48 15.42 6.76
N SER A 120 -9.42 14.48 7.71
CA SER A 120 -10.21 14.52 8.94
C SER A 120 -9.37 14.79 10.20
N ILE A 121 -8.04 14.85 10.09
CA ILE A 121 -7.14 15.02 11.25
C ILE A 121 -7.44 16.32 12.04
N SER A 122 -7.90 17.39 11.37
CA SER A 122 -8.32 18.62 12.04
C SER A 122 -9.45 18.39 13.05
N ARG A 123 -10.30 17.36 12.85
CA ARG A 123 -11.39 17.04 13.79
C ARG A 123 -10.85 16.42 15.09
N VAL A 124 -9.74 15.70 15.00
CA VAL A 124 -9.03 15.20 16.18
C VAL A 124 -8.39 16.37 16.92
N ASN A 125 -7.78 17.32 16.19
CA ASN A 125 -7.20 18.53 16.78
C ASN A 125 -8.26 19.39 17.46
N ASP A 126 -9.44 19.55 16.83
CA ASP A 126 -10.56 20.32 17.37
C ASP A 126 -11.18 19.68 18.64
N ALA A 127 -10.86 18.42 18.92
CA ALA A 127 -11.33 17.72 20.12
C ALA A 127 -10.52 18.03 21.37
N ASP A 128 -9.36 18.68 21.22
CA ASP A 128 -8.45 19.12 22.30
C ASP A 128 -8.10 17.98 23.29
N ILE A 129 -7.86 16.79 22.76
CA ILE A 129 -7.46 15.61 23.53
C ILE A 129 -5.93 15.49 23.60
N ASN A 130 -5.43 14.89 24.67
CA ASN A 130 -4.02 14.55 24.73
C ASN A 130 -3.71 13.38 23.77
N VAL A 131 -2.66 13.54 22.95
CA VAL A 131 -2.20 12.52 22.00
C VAL A 131 -0.79 12.10 22.34
N ASP A 132 -0.62 10.88 22.86
CA ASP A 132 0.69 10.36 23.24
C ASP A 132 1.53 10.00 22.01
N VAL A 133 0.89 9.38 21.00
CA VAL A 133 1.59 8.94 19.78
C VAL A 133 0.73 9.16 18.54
N VAL A 134 1.31 9.76 17.51
CA VAL A 134 0.70 9.80 16.18
C VAL A 134 1.58 9.12 15.14
N TYR A 135 0.98 8.21 14.36
CA TYR A 135 1.60 7.57 13.20
C TYR A 135 0.95 8.10 11.92
N PHE A 136 1.74 8.70 11.04
CA PHE A 136 1.31 9.14 9.71
C PHE A 136 1.75 8.08 8.69
N ASP A 137 0.80 7.28 8.20
CA ASP A 137 1.08 6.29 7.15
C ASP A 137 0.99 6.93 5.76
N GLU A 138 1.88 6.50 4.84
CA GLU A 138 2.08 7.11 3.52
C GLU A 138 2.28 8.64 3.62
N ALA A 139 3.20 9.04 4.46
CA ALA A 139 3.43 10.44 4.87
C ALA A 139 3.76 11.41 3.72
N HIS A 140 4.06 10.92 2.51
CA HIS A 140 4.15 11.76 1.31
C HIS A 140 2.83 12.48 0.96
N HIS A 141 1.71 12.12 1.59
CA HIS A 141 0.44 12.86 1.52
C HIS A 141 0.41 14.09 2.42
N CYS A 142 1.29 14.20 3.40
CA CYS A 142 1.37 15.34 4.32
C CYS A 142 1.68 16.65 3.60
N VAL A 143 2.40 16.60 2.48
CA VAL A 143 2.82 17.81 1.72
C VAL A 143 1.69 18.49 0.94
N LYS A 144 0.46 18.00 1.02
CA LYS A 144 -0.69 18.66 0.41
C LYS A 144 -1.08 19.89 1.24
N PRO A 145 -1.14 21.12 0.65
CA PRO A 145 -1.45 22.32 1.41
C PRO A 145 -2.75 22.26 2.22
N SER A 146 -3.78 21.57 1.69
CA SER A 146 -5.07 21.40 2.36
C SER A 146 -4.99 20.62 3.69
N ASN A 147 -3.97 19.77 3.85
CA ASN A 147 -3.81 18.91 5.01
C ASN A 147 -2.74 19.41 5.97
N PHE A 148 -1.81 20.21 5.46
CA PHE A 148 -0.57 20.57 6.15
C PHE A 148 -0.80 21.23 7.50
N VAL A 149 -1.74 22.18 7.61
CA VAL A 149 -2.01 22.90 8.87
C VAL A 149 -2.42 21.95 9.99
N GLY A 150 -3.35 21.03 9.69
CA GLY A 150 -3.79 20.04 10.67
C GLY A 150 -2.67 19.08 11.09
N ILE A 151 -1.84 18.65 10.12
CA ILE A 151 -0.70 17.76 10.35
C ILE A 151 0.38 18.46 11.20
N ALA A 152 0.73 19.69 10.86
CA ALA A 152 1.71 20.48 11.60
C ALA A 152 1.26 20.70 13.05
N HIS A 153 -0.01 20.98 13.27
CA HIS A 153 -0.59 21.10 14.60
C HIS A 153 -0.48 19.79 15.38
N THR A 154 -1.02 18.67 14.82
CA THR A 154 -0.96 17.37 15.50
C THR A 154 0.48 16.96 15.80
N SER A 155 1.41 17.18 14.85
CA SER A 155 2.83 16.89 15.07
C SER A 155 3.45 17.73 16.19
N ALA A 156 2.98 18.97 16.39
CA ALA A 156 3.51 19.86 17.40
C ALA A 156 3.00 19.52 18.82
N VAL A 157 1.74 19.06 18.93
CA VAL A 157 1.08 18.82 20.23
C VAL A 157 1.20 17.38 20.72
N ALA A 158 1.38 16.41 19.82
CA ALA A 158 1.58 15.01 20.21
C ALA A 158 2.94 14.82 20.89
N ASP A 159 3.00 13.99 21.95
CA ASP A 159 4.25 13.66 22.63
C ASP A 159 5.23 12.97 21.68
N ASN A 160 4.71 12.12 20.79
CA ASN A 160 5.51 11.44 19.76
C ASN A 160 4.82 11.51 18.40
N ALA A 161 5.58 11.84 17.33
CA ALA A 161 5.04 11.91 15.96
C ALA A 161 5.97 11.25 14.95
N TYR A 162 5.46 10.23 14.26
CA TYR A 162 6.25 9.43 13.32
C TYR A 162 5.63 9.40 11.93
N PHE A 163 6.45 9.68 10.92
CA PHE A 163 6.05 9.84 9.52
C PHE A 163 6.63 8.69 8.68
N PHE A 164 5.79 7.72 8.32
CA PHE A 164 6.18 6.54 7.54
C PHE A 164 5.88 6.72 6.06
N THR A 165 6.88 6.54 5.22
CA THR A 165 6.69 6.49 3.76
C THR A 165 7.82 5.71 3.08
N ALA A 166 7.51 5.13 1.90
CA ALA A 166 8.52 4.58 1.00
C ALA A 166 9.12 5.65 0.09
N THR A 167 8.40 6.77 -0.12
CA THR A 167 8.67 7.75 -1.17
C THR A 167 8.49 9.17 -0.63
N PRO A 168 9.48 9.71 0.10
CA PRO A 168 9.38 11.08 0.61
C PRO A 168 9.25 12.09 -0.53
N LYS A 169 8.56 13.20 -0.24
CA LYS A 169 8.41 14.33 -1.15
C LYS A 169 9.20 15.52 -0.65
N PHE A 170 10.15 15.95 -1.47
CA PHE A 170 10.99 17.12 -1.21
C PHE A 170 10.74 18.18 -2.28
N ASN A 171 10.47 19.39 -1.83
CA ASN A 171 10.32 20.57 -2.67
C ASN A 171 10.74 21.81 -1.87
N ASN A 172 10.61 23.00 -2.46
CA ASN A 172 11.00 24.25 -1.81
C ASN A 172 9.86 24.92 -1.02
N SER A 173 8.74 24.22 -0.79
CA SER A 173 7.62 24.74 -0.02
C SER A 173 7.77 24.42 1.48
N LYS A 174 7.03 25.16 2.33
CA LYS A 174 6.98 24.91 3.78
C LYS A 174 6.34 23.56 4.13
N GLU A 175 5.56 22.99 3.21
CA GLU A 175 4.89 21.70 3.35
C GLU A 175 5.82 20.51 3.05
N SER A 176 6.99 20.78 2.49
CA SER A 176 7.97 19.75 2.11
C SER A 176 8.42 18.90 3.29
N MET A 177 8.65 17.60 3.03
CA MET A 177 9.11 16.66 4.08
C MET A 177 10.52 16.93 4.60
N ASN A 178 11.26 17.89 4.02
CA ASN A 178 12.51 18.40 4.60
C ASN A 178 12.31 19.52 5.63
N ASN A 179 11.07 19.94 5.92
CA ASN A 179 10.74 20.85 6.99
C ASN A 179 10.83 20.13 8.34
N THR A 180 11.98 20.23 8.99
CA THR A 180 12.26 19.54 10.26
C THR A 180 11.43 20.05 11.44
N ASP A 181 10.86 21.26 11.37
CA ASP A 181 9.98 21.78 12.42
C ASP A 181 8.68 20.98 12.52
N VAL A 182 8.21 20.42 11.39
CA VAL A 182 6.99 19.62 11.32
C VAL A 182 7.30 18.12 11.33
N TYR A 183 8.24 17.68 10.49
CA TYR A 183 8.49 16.25 10.28
C TYR A 183 9.62 15.68 11.14
N GLY A 184 10.36 16.52 11.85
CA GLY A 184 11.58 16.11 12.57
C GLY A 184 12.71 15.68 11.62
N ASN A 185 13.74 15.11 12.19
CA ASN A 185 14.84 14.53 11.43
C ASN A 185 14.47 13.16 10.85
N ASN A 186 15.23 12.70 9.87
CA ASN A 186 15.13 11.31 9.44
C ASN A 186 15.63 10.38 10.57
N ILE A 187 14.73 9.55 11.10
CA ILE A 187 15.02 8.58 12.16
C ILE A 187 15.75 7.37 11.56
N ILE A 188 15.25 6.89 10.43
CA ILE A 188 15.80 5.73 9.75
C ILE A 188 15.43 5.70 8.27
N SER A 189 16.35 5.23 7.44
CA SER A 189 16.15 4.88 6.04
C SER A 189 16.58 3.44 5.80
N ILE A 190 15.68 2.61 5.30
CA ILE A 190 15.96 1.22 4.97
C ILE A 190 15.97 1.07 3.45
N PRO A 191 17.05 0.65 2.81
CA PRO A 191 17.11 0.42 1.38
C PRO A 191 16.32 -0.84 0.99
N ALA A 192 15.62 -0.81 -0.15
CA ALA A 192 14.86 -1.97 -0.63
C ALA A 192 15.75 -3.19 -0.92
N ARG A 193 17.01 -2.95 -1.28
CA ARG A 193 18.01 -4.00 -1.45
C ARG A 193 18.17 -4.86 -0.18
N GLU A 194 18.20 -4.26 0.98
CA GLU A 194 18.27 -5.01 2.24
C GLU A 194 17.08 -5.94 2.45
N LEU A 195 15.87 -5.50 2.03
CA LEU A 195 14.67 -6.31 2.10
C LEU A 195 14.79 -7.56 1.21
N ILE A 196 15.38 -7.40 0.03
CA ILE A 196 15.67 -8.50 -0.89
C ILE A 196 16.69 -9.48 -0.27
N GLU A 197 17.77 -8.96 0.26
CA GLU A 197 18.84 -9.75 0.88
C GLU A 197 18.35 -10.61 2.05
N VAL A 198 17.43 -10.10 2.86
CA VAL A 198 16.83 -10.86 3.98
C VAL A 198 15.57 -11.65 3.58
N GLY A 199 15.19 -11.66 2.30
CA GLY A 199 14.06 -12.43 1.79
C GLY A 199 12.69 -11.93 2.27
N SER A 200 12.56 -10.67 2.63
CA SER A 200 11.25 -10.08 3.00
C SER A 200 10.43 -9.64 1.79
N ILE A 201 11.10 -9.31 0.70
CA ILE A 201 10.54 -9.10 -0.64
C ILE A 201 11.37 -9.86 -1.67
N ILE A 202 10.78 -10.08 -2.87
CA ILE A 202 11.48 -10.66 -4.02
C ILE A 202 11.89 -9.54 -4.99
N PRO A 203 12.90 -9.77 -5.85
CA PRO A 203 13.31 -8.77 -6.82
C PRO A 203 12.23 -8.53 -7.88
N PRO A 204 12.03 -7.27 -8.33
CA PRO A 204 11.21 -6.96 -9.49
C PRO A 204 11.92 -7.33 -10.79
N LYS A 205 11.15 -7.78 -11.79
CA LYS A 205 11.62 -8.08 -13.13
C LYS A 205 10.78 -7.31 -14.15
N VAL A 206 11.39 -6.42 -14.90
CA VAL A 206 10.73 -5.70 -15.99
C VAL A 206 10.85 -6.51 -17.28
N VAL A 207 9.72 -6.76 -17.94
CA VAL A 207 9.64 -7.51 -19.20
C VAL A 207 8.98 -6.62 -20.26
N PRO A 208 9.69 -6.17 -21.30
CA PRO A 208 9.05 -5.56 -22.45
C PRO A 208 8.32 -6.64 -23.27
N TYR A 209 7.10 -6.33 -23.67
CA TYR A 209 6.30 -7.15 -24.58
C TYR A 209 6.17 -6.45 -25.93
N GLU A 210 6.63 -7.05 -27.00
CA GLU A 210 6.58 -6.46 -28.34
C GLU A 210 5.15 -6.48 -28.90
N ALA A 211 4.46 -5.35 -28.79
CA ALA A 211 3.11 -5.20 -29.31
C ALA A 211 3.10 -5.27 -30.85
N GLN A 212 2.21 -6.09 -31.39
CA GLN A 212 2.09 -6.31 -32.85
C GLN A 212 1.47 -5.10 -33.55
N THR A 213 0.55 -4.41 -32.88
CA THR A 213 -0.23 -3.31 -33.46
C THR A 213 0.21 -1.97 -32.87
N ILE A 214 0.37 -0.95 -33.72
CA ILE A 214 0.66 0.42 -33.27
C ILE A 214 -0.57 0.99 -32.56
N ARG A 215 -0.38 1.40 -31.30
CA ARG A 215 -1.42 1.99 -30.48
C ARG A 215 -1.63 3.46 -30.81
N THR A 216 -2.87 3.82 -31.12
CA THR A 216 -3.34 5.21 -31.28
C THR A 216 -4.42 5.53 -30.24
N LYS A 217 -4.95 6.76 -30.23
CA LYS A 217 -6.07 7.12 -29.35
C LYS A 217 -7.36 6.41 -29.77
N GLU A 218 -7.54 6.18 -31.06
CA GLU A 218 -8.75 5.62 -31.66
C GLU A 218 -8.84 4.10 -31.43
N ASN A 219 -7.71 3.39 -31.49
CA ASN A 219 -7.66 1.93 -31.36
C ASN A 219 -7.17 1.47 -29.98
N ALA A 220 -6.99 2.38 -29.03
CA ALA A 220 -6.36 2.09 -27.73
C ALA A 220 -6.98 0.90 -26.98
N ALA A 221 -8.30 0.79 -26.98
CA ALA A 221 -8.99 -0.29 -26.27
C ALA A 221 -8.73 -1.66 -26.91
N PHE A 222 -8.74 -1.75 -28.25
CA PHE A 222 -8.46 -2.99 -28.97
C PHE A 222 -7.01 -3.43 -28.80
N VAL A 223 -6.06 -2.50 -28.99
CA VAL A 223 -4.63 -2.81 -28.88
C VAL A 223 -4.26 -3.15 -27.44
N ASP A 224 -4.80 -2.45 -26.44
CA ASP A 224 -4.57 -2.77 -25.05
C ASP A 224 -5.16 -4.16 -24.69
N ALA A 225 -6.33 -4.52 -25.21
CA ALA A 225 -6.94 -5.85 -25.04
C ALA A 225 -6.09 -6.96 -25.69
N GLU A 226 -5.66 -6.77 -26.94
CA GLU A 226 -4.77 -7.67 -27.68
C GLU A 226 -3.44 -7.90 -26.94
N ASN A 227 -2.83 -6.83 -26.47
CA ASN A 227 -1.60 -6.92 -25.69
C ASN A 227 -1.79 -7.67 -24.36
N ILE A 228 -2.89 -7.45 -23.64
CA ILE A 228 -3.19 -8.18 -22.41
C ILE A 228 -3.26 -9.68 -22.70
N VAL A 229 -4.04 -10.09 -23.70
CA VAL A 229 -4.19 -11.51 -24.07
C VAL A 229 -2.86 -12.12 -24.50
N GLY A 230 -2.09 -11.42 -25.32
CA GLY A 230 -0.76 -11.87 -25.74
C GLY A 230 0.18 -12.08 -24.56
N ILE A 231 0.27 -11.08 -23.67
CA ILE A 231 1.09 -11.17 -22.44
C ILE A 231 0.66 -12.36 -21.58
N LEU A 232 -0.64 -12.52 -21.35
CA LEU A 232 -1.15 -13.63 -20.54
C LEU A 232 -0.85 -15.02 -21.14
N SER A 233 -0.82 -15.11 -22.47
CA SER A 233 -0.50 -16.35 -23.19
C SER A 233 0.98 -16.72 -23.08
N GLU A 234 1.87 -15.76 -22.85
CA GLU A 234 3.31 -15.97 -22.67
C GLU A 234 3.72 -16.30 -21.24
N ILE A 235 2.80 -16.17 -20.25
CA ILE A 235 3.10 -16.51 -18.87
C ILE A 235 3.27 -18.03 -18.74
N SER A 236 4.48 -18.46 -18.48
CA SER A 236 4.87 -19.87 -18.29
C SER A 236 5.51 -20.15 -16.93
N ASP A 237 5.79 -19.12 -16.15
CA ASP A 237 6.47 -19.19 -14.85
C ASP A 237 5.50 -19.36 -13.66
N CYS A 238 4.18 -19.43 -13.93
CA CYS A 238 3.15 -19.50 -12.92
C CYS A 238 1.89 -20.21 -13.44
N ASP A 239 1.46 -21.29 -12.79
CA ASP A 239 0.27 -22.07 -13.18
C ASP A 239 -1.04 -21.30 -12.93
N ALA A 240 -1.10 -20.49 -11.88
CA ALA A 240 -2.27 -19.71 -11.53
C ALA A 240 -1.91 -18.20 -11.40
N PRO A 241 -1.70 -17.50 -12.53
CA PRO A 241 -1.34 -16.09 -12.53
C PRO A 241 -2.41 -15.22 -11.88
N LYS A 242 -1.93 -14.28 -11.05
CA LYS A 242 -2.72 -13.26 -10.36
C LYS A 242 -2.23 -11.90 -10.83
N VAL A 243 -3.00 -11.29 -11.73
CA VAL A 243 -2.53 -10.20 -12.57
C VAL A 243 -3.18 -8.87 -12.19
N LEU A 244 -2.37 -7.84 -12.04
CA LEU A 244 -2.82 -6.46 -11.87
C LEU A 244 -2.62 -5.69 -13.18
N VAL A 245 -3.66 -5.05 -13.68
CA VAL A 245 -3.59 -4.20 -14.89
C VAL A 245 -3.75 -2.74 -14.51
N ALA A 246 -2.67 -1.96 -14.66
CA ALA A 246 -2.69 -0.51 -14.53
C ALA A 246 -3.14 0.12 -15.84
N ALA A 247 -4.46 0.32 -16.00
CA ALA A 247 -5.07 0.78 -17.23
C ALA A 247 -4.93 2.30 -17.43
N PRO A 248 -4.95 2.80 -18.69
CA PRO A 248 -4.76 4.22 -19.01
C PRO A 248 -5.86 5.13 -18.48
N SER A 249 -7.10 4.65 -18.45
CA SER A 249 -8.26 5.39 -17.92
C SER A 249 -9.45 4.46 -17.68
N THR A 250 -10.42 4.94 -16.88
CA THR A 250 -11.71 4.25 -16.71
C THR A 250 -12.44 4.07 -18.04
N LYS A 251 -12.34 5.03 -18.96
CA LYS A 251 -12.96 4.94 -20.30
C LYS A 251 -12.35 3.81 -21.12
N VAL A 252 -11.03 3.65 -21.09
CA VAL A 252 -10.35 2.57 -21.82
C VAL A 252 -10.69 1.21 -21.23
N ILE A 253 -10.75 1.08 -19.88
CA ILE A 253 -11.21 -0.17 -19.24
C ILE A 253 -12.58 -0.56 -19.76
N TRP A 254 -13.51 0.39 -19.78
CA TRP A 254 -14.88 0.13 -20.22
C TRP A 254 -14.92 -0.25 -21.70
N ALA A 255 -14.22 0.47 -22.56
CA ALA A 255 -14.16 0.17 -24.00
C ALA A 255 -13.53 -1.21 -24.26
N MET A 256 -12.46 -1.61 -23.56
CA MET A 256 -11.92 -2.97 -23.65
C MET A 256 -12.99 -4.05 -23.35
N PHE A 257 -13.86 -3.80 -22.38
CA PHE A 257 -14.89 -4.77 -21.99
C PHE A 257 -16.12 -4.80 -22.89
N THR A 258 -16.44 -3.71 -23.59
CA THR A 258 -17.69 -3.58 -24.38
C THR A 258 -17.45 -3.59 -25.87
N GLU A 259 -16.24 -3.28 -26.33
CA GLU A 259 -15.93 -3.09 -27.74
C GLU A 259 -14.91 -4.11 -28.26
N SER A 260 -14.37 -5.01 -27.39
CA SER A 260 -13.46 -6.08 -27.80
C SER A 260 -13.86 -7.44 -27.20
N ASP A 261 -13.20 -8.50 -27.65
CA ASP A 261 -13.43 -9.88 -27.20
C ASP A 261 -12.70 -10.20 -25.88
N LEU A 262 -12.10 -9.21 -25.21
CA LEU A 262 -11.25 -9.41 -24.05
C LEU A 262 -11.92 -10.25 -22.95
N LEU A 263 -13.18 -9.94 -22.59
CA LEU A 263 -13.90 -10.67 -21.55
C LEU A 263 -14.11 -12.14 -21.91
N GLN A 264 -14.39 -12.45 -23.18
CA GLN A 264 -14.55 -13.81 -23.65
C GLN A 264 -13.22 -14.55 -23.56
N GLN A 265 -12.15 -13.98 -24.10
CA GLN A 265 -10.81 -14.59 -24.09
C GLN A 265 -10.28 -14.83 -22.67
N LEU A 266 -10.47 -13.88 -21.75
CA LEU A 266 -10.09 -14.05 -20.34
C LEU A 266 -10.85 -15.18 -19.66
N ASN A 267 -12.16 -15.32 -19.94
CA ASN A 267 -12.96 -16.43 -19.42
C ASN A 267 -12.49 -17.80 -19.99
N GLU A 268 -12.19 -17.87 -21.28
CA GLU A 268 -11.65 -19.08 -21.94
C GLU A 268 -10.29 -19.47 -21.35
N MET A 269 -9.46 -18.49 -20.95
CA MET A 269 -8.20 -18.71 -20.25
C MET A 269 -8.36 -19.05 -18.74
N GLY A 270 -9.61 -19.06 -18.23
CA GLY A 270 -9.94 -19.42 -16.84
C GLY A 270 -9.71 -18.31 -15.80
N TYR A 271 -9.64 -17.04 -16.20
CA TYR A 271 -9.50 -15.93 -15.27
C TYR A 271 -10.82 -15.50 -14.67
N THR A 272 -10.87 -15.28 -13.36
CA THR A 272 -11.88 -14.44 -12.72
C THR A 272 -11.55 -12.97 -12.98
N ILE A 273 -12.51 -12.24 -13.55
CA ILE A 273 -12.31 -10.87 -14.01
C ILE A 273 -12.80 -9.90 -12.95
N MET A 274 -11.93 -9.06 -12.48
CA MET A 274 -12.21 -8.07 -11.45
C MET A 274 -11.90 -6.67 -11.97
N HIS A 275 -12.77 -5.70 -11.70
CA HIS A 275 -12.44 -4.30 -11.97
C HIS A 275 -13.03 -3.36 -10.93
N ILE A 276 -12.31 -2.28 -10.66
CA ILE A 276 -12.76 -1.25 -9.73
C ILE A 276 -12.43 0.14 -10.28
N THR A 277 -13.46 0.98 -10.34
CA THR A 277 -13.35 2.35 -10.81
C THR A 277 -14.15 3.30 -9.91
N SER A 278 -13.75 4.57 -9.86
CA SER A 278 -14.50 5.58 -9.09
C SER A 278 -15.88 5.83 -9.66
N LYS A 279 -16.05 5.73 -10.99
CA LYS A 279 -17.28 6.03 -11.70
C LYS A 279 -18.29 4.89 -11.67
N HIS A 280 -17.84 3.64 -11.84
CA HIS A 280 -18.73 2.49 -12.02
C HIS A 280 -18.79 1.59 -10.78
N GLY A 281 -17.90 1.79 -9.80
CA GLY A 281 -17.80 0.93 -8.61
C GLY A 281 -16.93 -0.31 -8.83
N ALA A 282 -17.22 -1.38 -8.10
CA ALA A 282 -16.47 -2.63 -8.09
C ALA A 282 -17.29 -3.78 -8.67
N TYR A 283 -16.66 -4.63 -9.48
CA TYR A 283 -17.29 -5.77 -10.14
C TYR A 283 -16.38 -7.01 -10.10
N ILE A 284 -17.00 -8.18 -9.97
CA ILE A 284 -16.37 -9.49 -10.08
C ILE A 284 -17.22 -10.32 -11.06
N ASP A 285 -16.65 -10.79 -12.17
CA ASP A 285 -17.31 -11.54 -13.24
C ASP A 285 -18.68 -10.93 -13.63
N LYS A 286 -18.69 -9.64 -13.95
CA LYS A 286 -19.88 -8.84 -14.31
C LYS A 286 -20.87 -8.56 -13.18
N GLN A 287 -20.69 -9.11 -11.97
CA GLN A 287 -21.55 -8.81 -10.82
C GLN A 287 -21.02 -7.61 -10.06
N LYS A 288 -21.89 -6.63 -9.83
CA LYS A 288 -21.57 -5.46 -9.00
C LYS A 288 -21.53 -5.88 -7.53
N VAL A 289 -20.48 -5.47 -6.84
CA VAL A 289 -20.27 -5.75 -5.41
C VAL A 289 -19.93 -4.47 -4.65
N SER A 290 -20.03 -4.49 -3.32
CA SER A 290 -19.47 -3.43 -2.50
C SER A 290 -17.93 -3.43 -2.61
N ARG A 291 -17.30 -2.30 -2.29
CA ARG A 291 -15.83 -2.22 -2.26
C ARG A 291 -15.24 -3.18 -1.24
N GLU A 292 -15.87 -3.32 -0.10
CA GLU A 292 -15.47 -4.22 0.97
C GLU A 292 -15.45 -5.67 0.48
N VAL A 293 -16.56 -6.16 -0.08
CA VAL A 293 -16.66 -7.50 -0.69
C VAL A 293 -15.62 -7.70 -1.79
N PHE A 294 -15.38 -6.67 -2.61
CA PHE A 294 -14.37 -6.74 -3.68
C PHE A 294 -12.97 -7.01 -3.12
N PHE A 295 -12.54 -6.27 -2.11
CA PHE A 295 -11.21 -6.46 -1.50
C PHE A 295 -11.11 -7.74 -0.69
N GLN A 296 -12.18 -8.14 0.01
CA GLN A 296 -12.24 -9.42 0.69
C GLN A 296 -12.04 -10.58 -0.30
N ARG A 297 -12.83 -10.62 -1.38
CA ARG A 297 -12.73 -11.66 -2.42
C ARG A 297 -11.37 -11.66 -3.12
N MET A 298 -10.82 -10.49 -3.40
CA MET A 298 -9.49 -10.37 -3.99
C MET A 298 -8.40 -10.97 -3.10
N ASN A 299 -8.47 -10.79 -1.78
CA ASN A 299 -7.55 -11.39 -0.84
C ASN A 299 -7.76 -12.90 -0.68
N GLU A 300 -9.01 -13.37 -0.68
CA GLU A 300 -9.34 -14.80 -0.72
C GLU A 300 -8.74 -15.47 -1.96
N PHE A 301 -8.97 -14.91 -3.16
CA PHE A 301 -8.41 -15.40 -4.42
C PHE A 301 -6.88 -15.31 -4.44
N GLY A 302 -6.32 -14.26 -3.87
CA GLY A 302 -4.86 -14.10 -3.73
C GLY A 302 -4.23 -15.18 -2.88
N SER A 303 -4.96 -15.68 -1.89
CA SER A 303 -4.52 -16.74 -0.98
C SER A 303 -4.76 -18.16 -1.52
N ASP A 304 -5.61 -18.32 -2.51
CA ASP A 304 -5.90 -19.60 -3.16
C ASP A 304 -4.81 -19.91 -4.21
N PRO A 305 -4.04 -21.01 -4.08
CA PRO A 305 -2.96 -21.34 -4.99
C PRO A 305 -3.43 -21.64 -6.42
N ASP A 306 -4.66 -22.13 -6.59
CA ASP A 306 -5.18 -22.60 -7.87
C ASP A 306 -6.02 -21.56 -8.61
N LYS A 307 -6.30 -20.42 -7.94
CA LYS A 307 -7.17 -19.39 -8.48
C LYS A 307 -6.43 -18.42 -9.39
N LYS A 308 -6.84 -18.36 -10.67
CA LYS A 308 -6.43 -17.32 -11.62
C LYS A 308 -7.37 -16.13 -11.50
N PHE A 309 -6.84 -14.91 -11.40
CA PHE A 309 -7.64 -13.70 -11.52
C PHE A 309 -6.87 -12.55 -12.15
N ILE A 310 -7.60 -11.62 -12.75
CA ILE A 310 -7.07 -10.40 -13.33
C ILE A 310 -7.86 -9.20 -12.80
N VAL A 311 -7.16 -8.18 -12.32
CA VAL A 311 -7.76 -6.97 -11.75
C VAL A 311 -7.42 -5.76 -12.59
N PHE A 312 -8.44 -5.08 -13.10
CA PHE A 312 -8.28 -3.82 -13.83
C PHE A 312 -8.54 -2.63 -12.91
N HIS A 313 -7.60 -1.68 -12.90
CA HIS A 313 -7.79 -0.44 -12.16
C HIS A 313 -7.19 0.77 -12.89
N TYR A 314 -7.66 1.97 -12.53
CA TYR A 314 -7.05 3.22 -12.96
C TYR A 314 -6.32 3.91 -11.80
N SER A 315 -6.97 4.28 -10.71
CA SER A 315 -6.34 5.03 -9.61
C SER A 315 -6.63 4.46 -8.21
N ILE A 316 -7.69 3.66 -8.06
CA ILE A 316 -8.19 3.27 -6.73
C ILE A 316 -7.20 2.35 -6.00
N MET A 317 -6.45 1.55 -6.74
CA MET A 317 -5.50 0.58 -6.17
C MET A 317 -4.06 1.11 -6.11
N SER A 318 -3.82 2.37 -6.42
CA SER A 318 -2.47 2.96 -6.37
C SER A 318 -1.97 3.22 -4.95
N GLU A 319 -2.84 3.32 -3.94
CA GLU A 319 -2.46 3.69 -2.58
C GLU A 319 -2.91 2.66 -1.54
N GLY A 320 -1.97 2.16 -0.76
CA GLY A 320 -2.14 1.55 0.56
C GLY A 320 -2.86 0.19 0.66
N ILE A 321 -3.64 -0.22 -0.34
CA ILE A 321 -4.41 -1.46 -0.26
C ILE A 321 -3.50 -2.68 -0.43
N SER A 322 -3.55 -3.58 0.53
CA SER A 322 -2.82 -4.83 0.51
C SER A 322 -3.49 -5.83 -0.42
N ILE A 323 -2.81 -6.26 -1.48
CA ILE A 323 -3.26 -7.35 -2.34
C ILE A 323 -2.32 -8.52 -2.13
N HIS A 324 -2.85 -9.62 -1.62
CA HIS A 324 -2.05 -10.81 -1.42
C HIS A 324 -1.93 -11.62 -2.73
N GLY A 325 -0.81 -12.29 -2.90
CA GLY A 325 -0.61 -13.29 -3.94
C GLY A 325 -0.42 -12.77 -5.38
N LEU A 326 -0.43 -11.46 -5.65
CA LEU A 326 -0.16 -10.94 -7.00
C LEU A 326 1.19 -11.44 -7.52
N THR A 327 1.18 -11.96 -8.74
CA THR A 327 2.35 -12.50 -9.44
C THR A 327 2.86 -11.55 -10.52
N HIS A 328 1.96 -10.93 -11.27
CA HIS A 328 2.25 -10.11 -12.43
C HIS A 328 1.55 -8.76 -12.36
N CYS A 329 2.16 -7.76 -12.99
CA CYS A 329 1.56 -6.47 -13.26
C CYS A 329 1.72 -6.16 -14.76
N ILE A 330 0.63 -5.76 -15.42
CA ILE A 330 0.66 -5.24 -16.79
C ILE A 330 0.49 -3.72 -16.72
N MET A 331 1.47 -2.98 -17.21
CA MET A 331 1.49 -1.54 -17.15
C MET A 331 1.16 -0.93 -18.50
N LEU A 332 -0.08 -0.49 -18.68
CA LEU A 332 -0.58 0.08 -19.94
C LEU A 332 -0.49 1.62 -19.98
N ARG A 333 -0.01 2.24 -18.92
CA ARG A 333 0.14 3.70 -18.83
C ARG A 333 1.42 4.10 -18.12
N ASN A 334 1.89 5.30 -18.41
CA ASN A 334 2.93 5.92 -17.62
C ASN A 334 2.36 6.36 -16.26
N LEU A 335 3.05 6.03 -15.19
CA LEU A 335 2.71 6.42 -13.82
C LEU A 335 3.74 7.44 -13.31
N PRO A 336 3.33 8.38 -12.45
CA PRO A 336 4.29 9.12 -11.62
C PRO A 336 5.21 8.16 -10.87
N LEU A 337 6.46 8.57 -10.61
CA LEU A 337 7.48 7.71 -10.00
C LEU A 337 7.01 7.03 -8.70
N ILE A 338 6.30 7.77 -7.86
CA ILE A 338 5.76 7.26 -6.59
C ILE A 338 4.74 6.15 -6.83
N GLU A 339 3.75 6.38 -7.71
CA GLU A 339 2.72 5.39 -8.05
C GLU A 339 3.34 4.16 -8.73
N MET A 340 4.39 4.35 -9.52
CA MET A 340 5.14 3.29 -10.17
C MET A 340 5.84 2.41 -9.11
N ALA A 341 6.57 3.00 -8.17
CA ALA A 341 7.22 2.29 -7.08
C ALA A 341 6.21 1.52 -6.20
N GLN A 342 5.06 2.13 -5.90
CA GLN A 342 3.99 1.48 -5.15
C GLN A 342 3.36 0.31 -5.92
N THR A 343 3.20 0.45 -7.24
CA THR A 343 2.67 -0.61 -8.11
C THR A 343 3.64 -1.80 -8.17
N ILE A 344 4.94 -1.54 -8.33
CA ILE A 344 5.99 -2.56 -8.23
C ILE A 344 5.91 -3.26 -6.87
N GLY A 345 5.80 -2.49 -5.78
CA GLY A 345 5.72 -3.00 -4.42
C GLY A 345 4.60 -4.02 -4.16
N ARG A 346 3.56 -4.04 -5.01
CA ARG A 346 2.45 -5.00 -4.89
C ARG A 346 2.81 -6.39 -5.41
N VAL A 347 3.61 -6.47 -6.46
CA VAL A 347 3.99 -7.75 -7.08
C VAL A 347 5.29 -8.35 -6.52
N ILE A 348 6.05 -7.63 -5.72
CA ILE A 348 7.31 -8.14 -5.14
C ILE A 348 7.16 -8.78 -3.76
N ARG A 349 5.94 -9.04 -3.30
CA ARG A 349 5.71 -9.75 -2.04
C ARG A 349 6.08 -11.21 -2.18
N VAL A 350 6.78 -11.74 -1.18
CA VAL A 350 7.12 -13.16 -1.08
C VAL A 350 5.85 -14.01 -0.99
N HIS A 351 5.81 -15.13 -1.70
CA HIS A 351 4.73 -16.09 -1.59
C HIS A 351 4.59 -16.60 -0.15
N LYS A 352 3.37 -16.85 0.32
CA LYS A 352 3.11 -17.26 1.72
C LYS A 352 3.88 -18.51 2.12
N ASP A 353 3.96 -19.50 1.23
CA ASP A 353 4.65 -20.75 1.49
C ASP A 353 6.16 -20.59 1.53
N ASP A 354 6.72 -19.74 0.64
CA ASP A 354 8.14 -19.39 0.64
C ASP A 354 8.50 -18.66 1.94
N ARG A 355 7.69 -17.71 2.36
CA ARG A 355 7.86 -17.00 3.63
C ARG A 355 7.85 -17.96 4.82
N LYS A 356 6.90 -18.90 4.85
CA LYS A 356 6.82 -19.92 5.89
C LYS A 356 8.05 -20.82 5.88
N ALA A 357 8.49 -21.28 4.72
CA ALA A 357 9.69 -22.11 4.58
C ALA A 357 10.95 -21.40 5.04
N ILE A 358 11.08 -20.09 4.76
CA ILE A 358 12.19 -19.25 5.25
C ILE A 358 12.15 -19.14 6.77
N GLN A 359 10.98 -18.85 7.34
CA GLN A 359 10.81 -18.72 8.80
C GLN A 359 11.09 -20.04 9.54
N GLU A 360 10.77 -21.18 8.94
CA GLU A 360 11.03 -22.51 9.47
C GLU A 360 12.48 -23.00 9.21
N GLY A 361 13.31 -22.19 8.55
CA GLY A 361 14.69 -22.55 8.19
C GLY A 361 14.80 -23.64 7.10
N LYS A 362 13.71 -23.97 6.42
CA LYS A 362 13.66 -24.96 5.32
C LYS A 362 14.13 -24.39 3.99
N MET A 363 14.16 -23.08 3.87
CA MET A 363 14.56 -22.33 2.69
C MET A 363 15.42 -21.15 3.13
N LYS A 364 16.50 -20.90 2.42
CA LYS A 364 17.38 -19.78 2.74
C LYS A 364 16.88 -18.50 2.08
N ALA A 365 16.84 -17.43 2.86
CA ALA A 365 16.49 -16.11 2.38
C ALA A 365 17.45 -15.67 1.25
N GLY A 366 16.88 -15.07 0.18
CA GLY A 366 17.66 -14.57 -0.97
C GLY A 366 18.03 -15.63 -2.03
N GLU A 367 17.78 -16.92 -1.80
CA GLU A 367 17.98 -17.97 -2.82
C GLU A 367 16.75 -18.12 -3.71
N PHE A 368 16.44 -17.06 -4.48
CA PHE A 368 15.20 -16.91 -5.24
C PHE A 368 14.94 -18.02 -6.27
N ALA A 369 16.00 -18.71 -6.75
CA ALA A 369 15.85 -19.83 -7.67
C ALA A 369 15.00 -20.99 -7.10
N PHE A 370 14.89 -21.09 -5.78
CA PHE A 370 14.08 -22.11 -5.09
C PHE A 370 12.71 -21.64 -4.66
N TYR A 371 12.40 -20.35 -4.85
CA TYR A 371 11.09 -19.79 -4.49
C TYR A 371 10.03 -20.19 -5.53
N ARG A 372 8.81 -20.45 -5.07
CA ARG A 372 7.64 -20.63 -5.94
C ARG A 372 7.38 -19.38 -6.80
N LYS A 373 7.73 -18.23 -6.26
CA LYS A 373 7.64 -16.94 -6.92
C LYS A 373 8.99 -16.23 -6.83
N PRO A 374 9.90 -16.46 -7.78
CA PRO A 374 11.27 -15.92 -7.72
C PRO A 374 11.34 -14.41 -7.99
N PHE A 375 10.39 -13.86 -8.76
CA PHE A 375 10.35 -12.45 -9.17
C PHE A 375 8.94 -11.88 -9.08
N GLY A 376 8.84 -10.56 -8.91
CA GLY A 376 7.63 -9.80 -9.19
C GLY A 376 7.69 -9.28 -10.62
N THR A 377 6.94 -9.88 -11.54
CA THR A 377 7.02 -9.55 -12.96
C THR A 377 6.16 -8.35 -13.32
N ILE A 378 6.76 -7.36 -14.02
CA ILE A 378 6.08 -6.18 -14.52
C ILE A 378 6.26 -6.15 -16.04
N THR A 379 5.19 -6.36 -16.79
CA THR A 379 5.19 -6.37 -18.24
C THR A 379 4.68 -5.06 -18.80
N VAL A 380 5.40 -4.52 -19.78
CA VAL A 380 5.04 -3.27 -20.48
C VAL A 380 4.96 -3.55 -21.96
N PRO A 381 3.80 -3.33 -22.61
CA PRO A 381 3.73 -3.36 -24.06
C PRO A 381 4.58 -2.23 -24.67
N VAL A 382 5.50 -2.57 -25.56
CA VAL A 382 6.38 -1.64 -26.27
C VAL A 382 6.14 -1.72 -27.75
N ASN A 383 6.03 -0.58 -28.41
CA ASN A 383 5.94 -0.47 -29.87
C ASN A 383 6.25 0.96 -30.29
N ASN A 384 7.30 1.15 -31.12
CA ASN A 384 7.61 2.40 -31.80
C ASN A 384 7.51 3.66 -30.93
N ASN A 385 8.21 3.70 -29.80
CA ASN A 385 8.33 4.81 -28.86
C ASN A 385 7.20 4.98 -27.82
N TYR A 386 6.03 4.34 -27.93
CA TYR A 386 4.99 4.53 -26.92
C TYR A 386 5.33 3.83 -25.59
N GLY A 387 5.55 2.54 -25.61
CA GLY A 387 5.87 1.76 -24.41
C GLY A 387 7.33 1.89 -23.96
N ASP A 388 8.24 2.21 -24.88
CA ASP A 388 9.68 2.31 -24.60
C ASP A 388 10.02 3.35 -23.53
N LYS A 389 9.28 4.46 -23.49
CA LYS A 389 9.44 5.47 -22.44
C LYS A 389 9.01 4.91 -21.08
N ILE A 390 7.90 4.19 -21.04
CA ILE A 390 7.37 3.56 -19.81
C ILE A 390 8.36 2.49 -19.34
N ALA A 391 8.82 1.61 -20.23
CA ALA A 391 9.75 0.55 -19.89
C ALA A 391 11.09 1.10 -19.38
N ARG A 392 11.66 2.12 -20.02
CA ARG A 392 12.89 2.78 -19.55
C ARG A 392 12.72 3.48 -18.20
N GLN A 393 11.60 4.16 -17.99
CA GLN A 393 11.32 4.82 -16.72
C GLN A 393 11.13 3.78 -15.61
N LEU A 394 10.42 2.69 -15.89
CA LEU A 394 10.21 1.59 -14.97
C LEU A 394 11.54 0.92 -14.60
N GLN A 395 12.39 0.63 -15.60
CA GLN A 395 13.72 0.07 -15.35
C GLN A 395 14.58 1.01 -14.49
N SER A 396 14.53 2.31 -14.76
CA SER A 396 15.24 3.32 -13.96
C SER A 396 14.75 3.32 -12.50
N VAL A 397 13.45 3.16 -12.25
CA VAL A 397 12.89 3.05 -10.89
C VAL A 397 13.37 1.76 -10.21
N VAL A 398 13.37 0.64 -10.93
CA VAL A 398 13.89 -0.64 -10.42
C VAL A 398 15.38 -0.53 -10.07
N ASP A 399 16.18 0.01 -10.96
CA ASP A 399 17.62 0.16 -10.75
C ASP A 399 17.93 1.09 -9.57
N THR A 400 17.20 2.19 -9.43
CA THR A 400 17.43 3.18 -8.36
C THR A 400 17.02 2.61 -7.00
N ILE A 401 15.81 2.09 -6.88
CA ILE A 401 15.26 1.66 -5.58
C ILE A 401 15.78 0.28 -5.18
N PHE A 402 15.71 -0.70 -6.10
CA PHE A 402 15.88 -2.11 -5.73
C PHE A 402 17.30 -2.62 -5.97
N VAL A 403 18.05 -2.03 -6.91
CA VAL A 403 19.44 -2.41 -7.17
C VAL A 403 20.40 -1.54 -6.37
N LYS A 404 20.32 -0.21 -6.51
CA LYS A 404 21.19 0.73 -5.79
C LYS A 404 20.77 0.96 -4.34
N GLY A 405 19.48 0.76 -4.03
CA GLY A 405 18.93 0.97 -2.69
C GLY A 405 18.73 2.45 -2.32
N GLU A 406 18.61 3.32 -3.33
CA GLU A 406 18.38 4.74 -3.13
C GLU A 406 16.90 5.01 -2.79
N VAL A 407 16.65 5.97 -1.92
CA VAL A 407 15.28 6.45 -1.62
C VAL A 407 14.82 7.34 -2.76
N LEU A 408 13.71 6.99 -3.38
CA LEU A 408 13.13 7.78 -4.47
C LEU A 408 12.42 8.99 -3.88
N ALA A 409 13.02 10.15 -3.99
CA ALA A 409 12.38 11.41 -3.64
C ALA A 409 11.53 11.93 -4.81
N GLY A 410 10.26 12.24 -4.56
CA GLY A 410 9.32 12.79 -5.52
C GLY A 410 9.23 14.30 -5.45
#